data_ccf4ea38584b55f34eff6258d3be21f6
#
_entry.id   ccf4ea38584b55f34eff6258d3be21f6
#
_cell.length_a   1.000
_cell.length_b   1.000
_cell.length_c   1.000
_cell.angle_alpha   90.00
_cell.angle_beta   90.00
_cell.angle_gamma   90.00
#
_symmetry.space_group_name_H-M   'P 1'
#
loop_
_entity.id
_entity.type
_entity.pdbx_description
1 polymer ?
#
loop_
_entity_poly.entity_id
_entity_poly.type
_entity_poly.pdbx_seq_one_letter_code
_entity_poly.pdbx_strand_id
1 'polypeptide(L)'
;MIEPYYNTVDFTLYKGDSLGMLEHIETKVNMIFADPPYFLSTGNGKVNINGEYIRFDKGLWDRVRSKEEKDRFNIKWISSACNLLKENGTIWICGTYHNIFSVEKCLEELGFRIINIIVWQKPDPPTTLTDKRFNFCAEYIIWAVRKTCKDYTFNKEVLAKVNGGTPMPDVWKIAAAGTWEKACGKHPTQKPLRLLYRAILASTNEGDTILDPFAGSSTTGIAANLLGRKFIGCEMNDDYLALSINRRKQLDNPISYSNMKRRMEEDPEDVTVLVNHARLDLKAQMIRTGICYTRIGDSKGSILVTYGYERMQYVLLHTNGADAHLFRLRSKGCFQIWTKETLIKYGFNPQSSPYYAIFLFDNSVEYPVSRNPNLNHIINSYRARIRPLIDICDN
;
A
#
# COMPACT_ATOMS: atom_id res chain seq x y z
N MET A 1 15.19 5.11 -34.10
CA MET A 1 15.04 5.01 -32.62
C MET A 1 14.37 6.27 -32.12
N ILE A 2 13.41 6.15 -31.25
CA ILE A 2 12.79 7.31 -30.58
C ILE A 2 13.65 7.67 -29.37
N GLU A 3 13.98 8.95 -29.23
CA GLU A 3 14.73 9.46 -28.09
C GLU A 3 13.86 9.41 -26.82
N PRO A 4 14.41 8.95 -25.68
CA PRO A 4 13.69 9.03 -24.41
C PRO A 4 13.43 10.49 -24.02
N TYR A 5 12.27 10.75 -23.44
CA TYR A 5 11.92 12.06 -22.86
C TYR A 5 12.79 12.40 -21.63
N TYR A 6 13.10 11.39 -20.83
CA TYR A 6 14.03 11.48 -19.70
C TYR A 6 14.81 10.17 -19.58
N ASN A 7 16.13 10.28 -19.34
CA ASN A 7 16.99 9.11 -19.28
C ASN A 7 18.11 9.30 -18.23
N THR A 8 18.29 8.27 -17.40
CA THR A 8 19.43 8.08 -16.50
C THR A 8 20.00 6.67 -16.68
N VAL A 9 21.03 6.29 -15.94
CA VAL A 9 21.62 4.94 -16.02
C VAL A 9 20.63 3.82 -15.67
N ASP A 10 19.61 4.11 -14.88
CA ASP A 10 18.67 3.14 -14.31
C ASP A 10 17.18 3.51 -14.51
N PHE A 11 16.89 4.64 -15.17
CA PHE A 11 15.52 5.10 -15.35
C PHE A 11 15.33 5.76 -16.71
N THR A 12 14.55 5.14 -17.56
CA THR A 12 14.20 5.62 -18.91
C THR A 12 12.70 5.87 -19.00
N LEU A 13 12.30 7.06 -19.43
CA LEU A 13 10.89 7.44 -19.57
C LEU A 13 10.65 7.97 -20.97
N TYR A 14 9.71 7.36 -21.69
CA TYR A 14 9.26 7.77 -23.01
C TYR A 14 7.97 8.56 -22.92
N LYS A 15 7.85 9.62 -23.74
CA LYS A 15 6.62 10.40 -23.89
C LYS A 15 5.82 9.87 -25.07
N GLY A 16 4.62 9.41 -24.83
CA GLY A 16 3.69 9.03 -25.90
C GLY A 16 2.67 7.99 -25.45
N ASP A 17 1.79 7.64 -26.39
CA ASP A 17 0.88 6.52 -26.24
C ASP A 17 1.66 5.21 -26.15
N SER A 18 1.33 4.38 -25.16
CA SER A 18 2.02 3.13 -24.88
C SER A 18 2.09 2.20 -26.09
N LEU A 19 1.02 2.12 -26.87
CA LEU A 19 0.98 1.25 -28.07
C LEU A 19 2.01 1.67 -29.12
N GLY A 20 2.10 2.98 -29.41
CA GLY A 20 3.09 3.49 -30.35
C GLY A 20 4.52 3.41 -29.78
N MET A 21 4.71 3.63 -28.46
CA MET A 21 6.03 3.62 -27.86
C MET A 21 6.63 2.21 -27.76
N LEU A 22 5.84 1.20 -27.40
CA LEU A 22 6.30 -0.18 -27.25
C LEU A 22 6.91 -0.78 -28.53
N GLU A 23 6.46 -0.33 -29.70
CA GLU A 23 7.00 -0.79 -31.00
C GLU A 23 8.43 -0.30 -31.27
N HIS A 24 8.87 0.74 -30.56
CA HIS A 24 10.19 1.37 -30.75
C HIS A 24 11.20 1.04 -29.67
N ILE A 25 10.79 0.33 -28.61
CA ILE A 25 11.68 -0.14 -27.54
C ILE A 25 12.28 -1.47 -28.00
N GLU A 26 13.60 -1.58 -27.97
CA GLU A 26 14.32 -2.80 -28.35
C GLU A 26 14.81 -3.60 -27.14
N THR A 27 14.91 -2.95 -25.98
CA THR A 27 15.45 -3.55 -24.76
C THR A 27 14.54 -4.65 -24.23
N LYS A 28 15.08 -5.85 -24.11
CA LYS A 28 14.38 -6.98 -23.46
C LYS A 28 14.35 -6.80 -21.94
N VAL A 29 13.18 -7.04 -21.34
CA VAL A 29 12.91 -6.81 -19.91
C VAL A 29 12.66 -8.12 -19.17
N ASN A 30 12.96 -8.12 -17.87
CA ASN A 30 12.77 -9.28 -17.00
C ASN A 30 11.34 -9.33 -16.43
N MET A 31 10.73 -8.16 -16.26
CA MET A 31 9.40 -8.03 -15.70
C MET A 31 8.63 -6.92 -16.42
N ILE A 32 7.35 -7.16 -16.64
CA ILE A 32 6.38 -6.12 -16.99
C ILE A 32 5.47 -5.94 -15.78
N PHE A 33 5.31 -4.69 -15.32
CA PHE A 33 4.27 -4.31 -14.39
C PHE A 33 3.38 -3.27 -15.06
N ALA A 34 2.08 -3.50 -15.11
CA ALA A 34 1.15 -2.63 -15.81
C ALA A 34 -0.07 -2.30 -14.95
N ASP A 35 -0.43 -1.01 -14.92
CA ASP A 35 -1.68 -0.49 -14.36
C ASP A 35 -2.51 0.16 -15.48
N PRO A 36 -3.09 -0.64 -16.40
CA PRO A 36 -3.79 -0.14 -17.56
C PRO A 36 -5.09 0.60 -17.19
N PRO A 37 -5.70 1.36 -18.10
CA PRO A 37 -7.02 1.94 -17.88
C PRO A 37 -8.06 0.89 -17.48
N TYR A 38 -8.87 1.18 -16.44
CA TYR A 38 -9.92 0.28 -15.98
C TYR A 38 -11.28 0.55 -16.63
N PHE A 39 -11.36 1.62 -17.45
CA PHE A 39 -12.56 2.04 -18.18
C PHE A 39 -13.76 2.32 -17.27
N LEU A 40 -13.52 3.07 -16.19
CA LEU A 40 -14.52 3.39 -15.16
C LEU A 40 -15.18 4.74 -15.35
N SER A 41 -14.59 5.65 -16.14
CA SER A 41 -15.05 7.02 -16.33
C SER A 41 -16.20 7.09 -17.32
N THR A 42 -17.40 7.48 -16.85
CA THR A 42 -18.62 7.58 -17.67
C THR A 42 -18.72 8.87 -18.49
N GLY A 43 -17.72 9.77 -18.43
CA GLY A 43 -17.69 11.04 -19.16
C GLY A 43 -18.66 12.12 -18.64
N ASN A 44 -19.71 11.75 -17.91
CA ASN A 44 -20.70 12.66 -17.31
C ASN A 44 -20.83 12.48 -15.79
N GLY A 45 -19.86 11.86 -15.16
CA GLY A 45 -19.90 11.41 -13.78
C GLY A 45 -19.83 12.56 -12.77
N LYS A 46 -20.88 13.38 -12.70
CA LYS A 46 -21.15 14.21 -11.53
C LYS A 46 -22.21 13.48 -10.70
N VAL A 47 -21.88 13.05 -9.51
CA VAL A 47 -22.87 12.59 -8.52
C VAL A 47 -23.03 13.68 -7.48
N ASN A 48 -24.27 14.11 -7.27
CA ASN A 48 -24.59 15.06 -6.21
C ASN A 48 -24.66 14.31 -4.89
N ILE A 49 -23.77 14.63 -3.95
CA ILE A 49 -23.79 14.10 -2.60
C ILE A 49 -23.92 15.29 -1.66
N ASN A 50 -25.05 15.36 -0.95
CA ASN A 50 -25.35 16.44 0.02
C ASN A 50 -25.19 17.87 -0.55
N GLY A 51 -25.52 18.08 -1.83
CA GLY A 51 -25.42 19.40 -2.46
C GLY A 51 -24.10 19.68 -3.18
N GLU A 52 -23.10 18.81 -3.04
CA GLU A 52 -21.83 18.92 -3.76
C GLU A 52 -21.73 17.93 -4.93
N TYR A 53 -21.30 18.42 -6.10
CA TYR A 53 -21.05 17.59 -7.27
C TYR A 53 -19.63 17.00 -7.21
N ILE A 54 -19.51 15.71 -6.89
CA ILE A 54 -18.22 15.01 -6.94
C ILE A 54 -18.02 14.49 -8.36
N ARG A 55 -16.89 14.84 -8.98
CA ARG A 55 -16.48 14.31 -10.28
C ARG A 55 -15.73 12.99 -10.08
N PHE A 56 -16.23 11.93 -10.73
CA PHE A 56 -15.54 10.61 -10.80
C PHE A 56 -14.82 10.42 -12.14
N ASP A 57 -14.56 11.49 -12.88
CA ASP A 57 -13.90 11.42 -14.18
C ASP A 57 -12.38 11.45 -13.97
N LYS A 58 -11.73 10.35 -14.34
CA LYS A 58 -10.26 10.20 -14.31
C LYS A 58 -9.59 10.68 -15.59
N GLY A 59 -10.36 11.14 -16.56
CA GLY A 59 -9.89 11.63 -17.85
C GLY A 59 -10.34 10.77 -19.04
N LEU A 60 -10.07 11.27 -20.24
CA LEU A 60 -10.49 10.64 -21.50
C LEU A 60 -9.93 9.22 -21.70
N TRP A 61 -8.79 8.93 -21.10
CA TRP A 61 -8.10 7.65 -21.19
C TRP A 61 -8.83 6.51 -20.47
N ASP A 62 -9.65 6.81 -19.45
CA ASP A 62 -10.37 5.83 -18.62
C ASP A 62 -11.87 5.75 -18.96
N ARG A 63 -12.29 6.20 -20.15
CA ARG A 63 -13.72 6.15 -20.57
C ARG A 63 -14.21 4.71 -20.67
N VAL A 64 -15.46 4.50 -20.25
CA VAL A 64 -16.17 3.22 -20.42
C VAL A 64 -16.19 2.82 -21.89
N ARG A 65 -15.82 1.58 -22.16
CA ARG A 65 -15.78 0.96 -23.48
C ARG A 65 -16.66 -0.28 -23.52
N SER A 66 -17.06 -0.72 -24.73
CA SER A 66 -17.71 -2.02 -24.90
C SER A 66 -16.75 -3.15 -24.49
N LYS A 67 -17.28 -4.36 -24.28
CA LYS A 67 -16.45 -5.51 -23.93
C LYS A 67 -15.44 -5.81 -25.03
N GLU A 68 -15.86 -5.75 -26.29
CA GLU A 68 -15.03 -6.01 -27.47
C GLU A 68 -13.94 -4.96 -27.65
N GLU A 69 -14.22 -3.71 -27.32
CA GLU A 69 -13.22 -2.63 -27.35
C GLU A 69 -12.17 -2.81 -26.26
N LYS A 70 -12.58 -3.27 -25.06
CA LYS A 70 -11.66 -3.60 -23.97
C LYS A 70 -10.74 -4.76 -24.36
N ASP A 71 -11.30 -5.84 -24.90
CA ASP A 71 -10.54 -7.01 -25.35
C ASP A 71 -9.54 -6.62 -26.44
N ARG A 72 -9.96 -5.83 -27.45
CA ARG A 72 -9.05 -5.32 -28.50
C ARG A 72 -7.95 -4.43 -27.97
N PHE A 73 -8.23 -3.57 -27.02
CA PHE A 73 -7.22 -2.76 -26.38
C PHE A 73 -6.22 -3.62 -25.60
N ASN A 74 -6.75 -4.53 -24.76
CA ASN A 74 -5.91 -5.38 -23.92
C ASN A 74 -5.02 -6.31 -24.75
N ILE A 75 -5.56 -7.02 -25.75
CA ILE A 75 -4.78 -7.92 -26.58
C ILE A 75 -3.63 -7.16 -27.30
N LYS A 76 -3.89 -5.94 -27.78
CA LYS A 76 -2.94 -5.15 -28.52
C LYS A 76 -1.76 -4.73 -27.63
N TRP A 77 -2.00 -4.08 -26.48
CA TRP A 77 -0.91 -3.61 -25.63
C TRP A 77 -0.16 -4.76 -24.95
N ILE A 78 -0.88 -5.82 -24.50
CA ILE A 78 -0.24 -6.99 -23.88
C ILE A 78 0.68 -7.67 -24.91
N SER A 79 0.22 -7.89 -26.14
CA SER A 79 1.04 -8.48 -27.20
C SER A 79 2.30 -7.65 -27.47
N SER A 80 2.17 -6.33 -27.65
CA SER A 80 3.32 -5.45 -27.91
C SER A 80 4.30 -5.44 -26.72
N ALA A 81 3.81 -5.34 -25.48
CA ALA A 81 4.66 -5.39 -24.30
C ALA A 81 5.36 -6.75 -24.13
N CYS A 82 4.63 -7.84 -24.38
CA CYS A 82 5.17 -9.20 -24.27
C CYS A 82 6.26 -9.51 -25.30
N ASN A 83 6.30 -8.81 -26.43
CA ASN A 83 7.42 -8.90 -27.36
C ASN A 83 8.74 -8.43 -26.74
N LEU A 84 8.69 -7.55 -25.76
CA LEU A 84 9.87 -7.08 -25.02
C LEU A 84 10.23 -7.98 -23.84
N LEU A 85 9.34 -8.86 -23.40
CA LEU A 85 9.56 -9.73 -22.27
C LEU A 85 10.54 -10.86 -22.61
N LYS A 86 11.58 -11.06 -21.80
CA LYS A 86 12.48 -12.21 -21.91
C LYS A 86 11.68 -13.53 -21.78
N GLU A 87 12.24 -14.64 -22.25
CA GLU A 87 11.56 -15.94 -22.21
C GLU A 87 11.19 -16.39 -20.79
N ASN A 88 12.06 -16.12 -19.82
CA ASN A 88 11.85 -16.39 -18.39
C ASN A 88 11.26 -15.20 -17.63
N GLY A 89 10.87 -14.14 -18.31
CA GLY A 89 10.29 -12.96 -17.71
C GLY A 89 8.85 -13.18 -17.25
N THR A 90 8.39 -12.31 -16.37
CA THR A 90 7.04 -12.37 -15.79
C THR A 90 6.25 -11.09 -16.07
N ILE A 91 4.93 -11.22 -16.11
CA ILE A 91 4.04 -10.07 -16.30
C ILE A 91 3.07 -9.96 -15.12
N TRP A 92 2.90 -8.74 -14.61
CA TRP A 92 2.01 -8.36 -13.53
C TRP A 92 1.06 -7.27 -14.02
N ILE A 93 -0.23 -7.53 -13.99
CA ILE A 93 -1.24 -6.59 -14.51
C ILE A 93 -2.28 -6.31 -13.45
N CYS A 94 -2.41 -5.04 -13.08
CA CYS A 94 -3.43 -4.55 -12.15
C CYS A 94 -4.80 -4.47 -12.83
N GLY A 95 -5.86 -4.65 -12.02
CA GLY A 95 -7.23 -4.48 -12.50
C GLY A 95 -8.27 -4.52 -11.41
N THR A 96 -9.45 -4.07 -11.76
CA THR A 96 -10.67 -4.29 -10.99
C THR A 96 -11.55 -5.31 -11.72
N TYR A 97 -12.67 -5.70 -11.12
CA TYR A 97 -13.62 -6.62 -11.76
C TYR A 97 -14.15 -6.13 -13.13
N HIS A 98 -13.96 -4.85 -13.46
CA HIS A 98 -14.41 -4.29 -14.74
C HIS A 98 -13.52 -4.66 -15.94
N ASN A 99 -12.23 -4.96 -15.70
CA ASN A 99 -11.27 -5.26 -16.77
C ASN A 99 -10.43 -6.52 -16.55
N ILE A 100 -10.34 -7.05 -15.33
CA ILE A 100 -9.42 -8.15 -14.99
C ILE A 100 -9.73 -9.43 -15.79
N PHE A 101 -11.00 -9.73 -16.05
CA PHE A 101 -11.42 -10.90 -16.84
C PHE A 101 -11.07 -10.76 -18.33
N SER A 102 -11.07 -9.52 -18.86
CA SER A 102 -10.58 -9.27 -20.23
C SER A 102 -9.07 -9.44 -20.31
N VAL A 103 -8.33 -9.00 -19.30
CA VAL A 103 -6.87 -9.18 -19.21
C VAL A 103 -6.52 -10.66 -19.14
N GLU A 104 -7.18 -11.41 -18.29
CA GLU A 104 -6.99 -12.86 -18.11
C GLU A 104 -7.17 -13.59 -19.45
N LYS A 105 -8.33 -13.39 -20.10
CA LYS A 105 -8.62 -13.96 -21.43
C LYS A 105 -7.52 -13.64 -22.45
N CYS A 106 -7.09 -12.37 -22.53
CA CYS A 106 -6.04 -11.96 -23.47
C CYS A 106 -4.69 -12.64 -23.18
N LEU A 107 -4.34 -12.80 -21.89
CA LEU A 107 -3.11 -13.51 -21.52
C LEU A 107 -3.15 -14.98 -21.95
N GLU A 108 -4.28 -15.67 -21.75
CA GLU A 108 -4.45 -17.06 -22.20
C GLU A 108 -4.36 -17.20 -23.71
N GLU A 109 -4.99 -16.31 -24.47
CA GLU A 109 -4.94 -16.25 -25.93
C GLU A 109 -3.50 -16.02 -26.44
N LEU A 110 -2.70 -15.21 -25.71
CA LEU A 110 -1.30 -14.95 -26.03
C LEU A 110 -0.32 -16.03 -25.51
N GLY A 111 -0.83 -17.14 -25.00
CA GLY A 111 -0.04 -18.27 -24.57
C GLY A 111 0.64 -18.10 -23.21
N PHE A 112 0.06 -17.31 -22.34
CA PHE A 112 0.47 -17.20 -20.93
C PHE A 112 -0.31 -18.17 -20.04
N ARG A 113 0.27 -18.55 -18.91
CA ARG A 113 -0.41 -19.22 -17.79
C ARG A 113 -0.40 -18.30 -16.58
N ILE A 114 -1.53 -18.22 -15.91
CA ILE A 114 -1.66 -17.49 -14.66
C ILE A 114 -0.94 -18.29 -13.55
N ILE A 115 -0.10 -17.61 -12.77
CA ILE A 115 0.55 -18.18 -11.59
C ILE A 115 -0.29 -17.92 -10.37
N ASN A 116 -0.64 -16.64 -10.12
CA ASN A 116 -1.53 -16.22 -9.04
C ASN A 116 -2.40 -15.05 -9.49
N ILE A 117 -3.54 -14.90 -8.84
CA ILE A 117 -4.31 -13.67 -8.80
C ILE A 117 -4.16 -13.10 -7.38
N ILE A 118 -3.35 -12.05 -7.27
CA ILE A 118 -3.13 -11.38 -6.00
C ILE A 118 -4.33 -10.48 -5.70
N VAL A 119 -4.86 -10.56 -4.49
CA VAL A 119 -5.91 -9.65 -4.00
C VAL A 119 -5.23 -8.54 -3.20
N TRP A 120 -5.16 -7.34 -3.76
CA TRP A 120 -4.74 -6.16 -3.02
C TRP A 120 -5.94 -5.61 -2.23
N GLN A 121 -5.96 -5.90 -0.94
CA GLN A 121 -6.98 -5.43 0.00
C GLN A 121 -6.57 -4.08 0.60
N LYS A 122 -7.41 -3.07 0.40
CA LYS A 122 -7.25 -1.74 1.01
C LYS A 122 -7.91 -1.74 2.39
N PRO A 123 -7.19 -1.33 3.45
CA PRO A 123 -7.77 -1.29 4.81
C PRO A 123 -8.91 -0.28 4.95
N ASP A 124 -8.77 0.88 4.29
CA ASP A 124 -9.74 1.98 4.35
C ASP A 124 -10.38 2.20 2.96
N PRO A 125 -11.31 1.34 2.52
CA PRO A 125 -11.96 1.51 1.24
C PRO A 125 -12.89 2.73 1.26
N PRO A 126 -13.06 3.43 0.12
CA PRO A 126 -14.05 4.49 0.01
C PRO A 126 -15.45 3.92 0.27
N THR A 127 -16.26 4.66 1.03
CA THR A 127 -17.66 4.30 1.28
C THR A 127 -18.44 4.24 -0.03
N THR A 128 -19.28 3.22 -0.21
CA THR A 128 -20.18 3.15 -1.37
C THR A 128 -21.27 4.21 -1.24
N LEU A 129 -21.66 4.79 -2.38
CA LEU A 129 -22.75 5.76 -2.47
C LEU A 129 -24.15 5.12 -2.48
N THR A 130 -24.22 3.80 -2.30
CA THR A 130 -25.47 3.04 -2.37
C THR A 130 -25.47 1.91 -1.34
N ASP A 131 -26.58 1.75 -0.63
CA ASP A 131 -26.76 0.68 0.35
C ASP A 131 -27.09 -0.68 -0.29
N LYS A 132 -26.99 -0.78 -1.62
CA LYS A 132 -27.39 -1.98 -2.39
C LYS A 132 -26.24 -2.90 -2.78
N ARG A 133 -25.01 -2.64 -2.30
CA ARG A 133 -23.82 -3.46 -2.58
C ARG A 133 -22.76 -3.31 -1.49
N PHE A 134 -21.85 -4.28 -1.43
CA PHE A 134 -20.68 -4.21 -0.55
C PHE A 134 -19.71 -3.09 -0.97
N ASN A 135 -18.93 -2.58 -0.02
CA ASN A 135 -17.82 -1.65 -0.29
C ASN A 135 -16.70 -2.38 -1.05
N PHE A 136 -16.20 -1.75 -2.10
CA PHE A 136 -15.08 -2.29 -2.85
C PHE A 136 -13.77 -2.00 -2.12
N CYS A 137 -13.24 -3.00 -1.43
CA CYS A 137 -11.95 -2.91 -0.72
C CYS A 137 -10.80 -3.58 -1.46
N ALA A 138 -11.06 -4.27 -2.58
CA ALA A 138 -10.05 -5.03 -3.30
C ALA A 138 -9.84 -4.54 -4.73
N GLU A 139 -8.57 -4.55 -5.15
CA GLU A 139 -8.13 -4.60 -6.54
C GLU A 139 -7.39 -5.92 -6.77
N TYR A 140 -7.24 -6.33 -8.01
CA TYR A 140 -6.63 -7.60 -8.39
C TYR A 140 -5.36 -7.36 -9.17
N ILE A 141 -4.39 -8.27 -9.04
CA ILE A 141 -3.17 -8.25 -9.85
C ILE A 141 -2.96 -9.66 -10.38
N ILE A 142 -3.02 -9.82 -11.69
CA ILE A 142 -2.69 -11.10 -12.32
C ILE A 142 -1.17 -11.17 -12.46
N TRP A 143 -0.59 -12.25 -11.95
CA TRP A 143 0.80 -12.64 -12.17
C TRP A 143 0.84 -13.83 -13.11
N ALA A 144 1.53 -13.66 -14.23
CA ALA A 144 1.57 -14.68 -15.29
C ALA A 144 2.96 -14.82 -15.92
N VAL A 145 3.18 -15.97 -16.56
CA VAL A 145 4.37 -16.30 -17.34
C VAL A 145 3.97 -16.99 -18.64
N ARG A 146 4.85 -17.03 -19.63
CA ARG A 146 4.62 -17.81 -20.86
C ARG A 146 4.37 -19.30 -20.51
N LYS A 147 3.46 -19.97 -21.20
CA LYS A 147 3.19 -21.41 -21.01
C LYS A 147 4.45 -22.27 -21.20
N THR A 148 5.35 -21.83 -22.07
CA THR A 148 6.65 -22.48 -22.35
C THR A 148 7.70 -22.24 -21.26
N CYS A 149 7.53 -21.23 -20.40
CA CYS A 149 8.50 -20.88 -19.37
C CYS A 149 8.45 -21.88 -18.22
N LYS A 150 9.59 -22.51 -17.93
CA LYS A 150 9.78 -23.44 -16.80
C LYS A 150 10.48 -22.76 -15.62
N ASP A 151 11.45 -21.89 -15.91
CA ASP A 151 12.40 -21.33 -14.94
C ASP A 151 12.24 -19.81 -14.85
N TYR A 152 11.12 -19.35 -14.28
CA TYR A 152 10.93 -17.95 -13.94
C TYR A 152 11.42 -17.64 -12.51
N THR A 153 11.83 -16.42 -12.29
CA THR A 153 12.30 -15.98 -10.97
C THR A 153 11.14 -15.93 -9.97
N PHE A 154 11.31 -16.63 -8.84
CA PHE A 154 10.45 -16.48 -7.66
C PHE A 154 11.29 -16.53 -6.39
N ASN A 155 11.50 -15.37 -5.78
CA ASN A 155 12.38 -15.17 -4.61
C ASN A 155 11.64 -15.51 -3.30
N LYS A 156 11.26 -16.77 -3.12
CA LYS A 156 10.48 -17.29 -1.99
C LYS A 156 11.04 -16.90 -0.63
N GLU A 157 12.36 -17.05 -0.45
CA GLU A 157 13.01 -16.80 0.84
C GLU A 157 13.05 -15.31 1.20
N VAL A 158 13.25 -14.45 0.20
CA VAL A 158 13.21 -12.99 0.38
C VAL A 158 11.80 -12.56 0.78
N LEU A 159 10.78 -13.08 0.09
CA LEU A 159 9.38 -12.79 0.41
C LEU A 159 8.97 -13.29 1.80
N ALA A 160 9.47 -14.48 2.21
CA ALA A 160 9.22 -14.99 3.55
C ALA A 160 9.81 -14.07 4.63
N LYS A 161 11.03 -13.54 4.42
CA LYS A 161 11.63 -12.54 5.33
C LYS A 161 10.77 -11.28 5.43
N VAL A 162 10.29 -10.76 4.29
CA VAL A 162 9.38 -9.61 4.24
C VAL A 162 8.07 -9.89 4.96
N ASN A 163 7.62 -11.14 4.98
CA ASN A 163 6.38 -11.58 5.63
C ASN A 163 6.61 -12.17 7.05
N GLY A 164 7.62 -11.71 7.75
CA GLY A 164 7.87 -12.11 9.15
C GLY A 164 8.30 -13.58 9.33
N GLY A 165 8.97 -14.16 8.33
CA GLY A 165 9.50 -15.53 8.36
C GLY A 165 8.55 -16.60 7.83
N THR A 166 7.34 -16.22 7.38
CA THR A 166 6.34 -17.15 6.82
C THR A 166 6.14 -16.91 5.32
N PRO A 167 5.71 -17.93 4.55
CA PRO A 167 5.40 -17.74 3.13
C PRO A 167 4.43 -16.58 2.89
N MET A 168 4.71 -15.75 1.88
CA MET A 168 3.85 -14.62 1.53
C MET A 168 2.53 -15.14 0.93
N PRO A 169 1.36 -14.75 1.48
CA PRO A 169 0.06 -15.11 0.91
C PRO A 169 -0.26 -14.28 -0.34
N ASP A 170 -1.30 -14.66 -1.08
CA ASP A 170 -1.81 -13.95 -2.25
C ASP A 170 -2.83 -12.84 -1.92
N VAL A 171 -3.18 -12.67 -0.66
CA VAL A 171 -3.98 -11.54 -0.17
C VAL A 171 -3.05 -10.54 0.51
N TRP A 172 -2.86 -9.37 -0.14
CA TRP A 172 -1.99 -8.31 0.34
C TRP A 172 -2.80 -7.17 0.93
N LYS A 173 -2.77 -7.02 2.23
CA LYS A 173 -3.33 -5.85 2.92
C LYS A 173 -2.30 -4.72 2.82
N ILE A 174 -2.56 -3.74 1.99
CA ILE A 174 -1.67 -2.58 1.77
C ILE A 174 -2.53 -1.33 1.62
N ALA A 175 -2.23 -0.28 2.38
CA ALA A 175 -2.91 1.00 2.26
C ALA A 175 -2.66 1.64 0.88
N ALA A 176 -3.56 2.50 0.45
CA ALA A 176 -3.33 3.35 -0.73
C ALA A 176 -2.12 4.25 -0.50
N ALA A 177 -1.53 4.77 -1.59
CA ALA A 177 -0.36 5.65 -1.52
C ALA A 177 -0.57 6.79 -0.52
N GLY A 178 0.33 6.89 0.46
CA GLY A 178 0.31 7.86 1.53
C GLY A 178 0.66 9.29 1.08
N THR A 179 0.51 10.25 1.99
CA THR A 179 0.84 11.67 1.71
C THR A 179 2.32 11.84 1.39
N TRP A 180 3.20 11.11 2.05
CA TRP A 180 4.64 11.15 1.82
C TRP A 180 5.04 10.67 0.40
N GLU A 181 4.30 9.73 -0.17
CA GLU A 181 4.50 9.27 -1.54
C GLU A 181 4.02 10.29 -2.59
N LYS A 182 3.25 11.28 -2.17
CA LYS A 182 2.64 12.33 -2.99
C LYS A 182 3.29 13.70 -2.78
N ALA A 183 4.46 13.75 -2.14
CA ALA A 183 5.15 15.00 -1.83
C ALA A 183 5.50 15.83 -3.08
N CYS A 184 5.78 15.19 -4.22
CA CYS A 184 6.05 15.88 -5.50
C CYS A 184 4.79 16.26 -6.29
N GLY A 185 3.61 15.83 -5.85
CA GLY A 185 2.33 16.03 -6.56
C GLY A 185 1.43 14.81 -6.45
N LYS A 186 0.23 14.90 -7.04
CA LYS A 186 -0.80 13.87 -6.92
C LYS A 186 -1.11 13.27 -8.29
N HIS A 187 -1.08 11.94 -8.36
CA HIS A 187 -1.70 11.18 -9.44
C HIS A 187 -2.98 10.51 -8.89
N PRO A 188 -4.11 10.55 -9.59
CA PRO A 188 -5.41 10.12 -9.04
C PRO A 188 -5.46 8.64 -8.65
N THR A 189 -4.70 7.80 -9.34
CA THR A 189 -4.65 6.34 -9.13
C THR A 189 -3.25 5.85 -8.77
N GLN A 190 -2.43 6.69 -8.14
CA GLN A 190 -1.07 6.32 -7.75
C GLN A 190 -1.07 5.02 -6.93
N LYS A 191 -0.33 4.02 -7.40
CA LYS A 191 -0.11 2.78 -6.65
C LYS A 191 0.87 3.03 -5.49
N PRO A 192 0.71 2.38 -4.34
CA PRO A 192 1.65 2.50 -3.23
C PRO A 192 2.97 1.80 -3.55
N LEU A 193 4.10 2.38 -3.14
CA LEU A 193 5.44 1.82 -3.32
C LEU A 193 5.54 0.38 -2.78
N ARG A 194 4.88 0.10 -1.67
CA ARG A 194 4.90 -1.22 -1.05
C ARG A 194 4.27 -2.33 -1.89
N LEU A 195 3.28 -2.00 -2.72
CA LEU A 195 2.71 -2.96 -3.66
C LEU A 195 3.76 -3.39 -4.69
N LEU A 196 4.46 -2.40 -5.26
CA LEU A 196 5.53 -2.60 -6.23
C LEU A 196 6.74 -3.30 -5.59
N TYR A 197 7.08 -2.96 -4.34
CA TYR A 197 8.11 -3.62 -3.56
C TYR A 197 7.93 -5.14 -3.54
N ARG A 198 6.73 -5.61 -3.17
CA ARG A 198 6.43 -7.05 -3.13
C ARG A 198 6.49 -7.71 -4.51
N ALA A 199 5.86 -7.11 -5.53
CA ALA A 199 5.84 -7.66 -6.88
C ALA A 199 7.25 -7.72 -7.50
N ILE A 200 8.04 -6.67 -7.33
CA ILE A 200 9.41 -6.58 -7.86
C ILE A 200 10.33 -7.60 -7.17
N LEU A 201 10.30 -7.66 -5.83
CA LEU A 201 11.07 -8.65 -5.10
C LEU A 201 10.70 -10.09 -5.47
N ALA A 202 9.40 -10.34 -5.72
CA ALA A 202 8.94 -11.69 -6.07
C ALA A 202 9.61 -12.21 -7.34
N SER A 203 9.73 -11.39 -8.37
CA SER A 203 10.00 -11.89 -9.72
C SER A 203 11.19 -11.25 -10.44
N THR A 204 12.06 -10.53 -9.70
CA THR A 204 13.28 -9.94 -10.27
C THR A 204 14.46 -10.03 -9.33
N ASN A 205 15.67 -9.94 -9.90
CA ASN A 205 16.92 -9.80 -9.19
C ASN A 205 17.51 -8.39 -9.38
N GLU A 206 18.48 -8.02 -8.55
CA GLU A 206 19.20 -6.74 -8.70
C GLU A 206 19.84 -6.65 -10.10
N GLY A 207 19.76 -5.47 -10.72
CA GLY A 207 20.21 -5.22 -12.09
C GLY A 207 19.19 -5.57 -13.19
N ASP A 208 18.10 -6.30 -12.86
CA ASP A 208 17.03 -6.61 -13.83
C ASP A 208 16.30 -5.36 -14.31
N THR A 209 15.72 -5.43 -15.51
CA THR A 209 14.97 -4.34 -16.12
C THR A 209 13.48 -4.60 -16.05
N ILE A 210 12.72 -3.58 -15.62
CA ILE A 210 11.27 -3.58 -15.48
C ILE A 210 10.65 -2.60 -16.45
N LEU A 211 9.62 -3.03 -17.18
CA LEU A 211 8.82 -2.20 -18.08
C LEU A 211 7.47 -1.87 -17.45
N ASP A 212 7.07 -0.60 -17.49
CA ASP A 212 5.72 -0.15 -17.19
C ASP A 212 5.14 0.64 -18.37
N PRO A 213 4.25 0.03 -19.18
CA PRO A 213 3.63 0.70 -20.31
C PRO A 213 2.69 1.86 -19.96
N PHE A 214 2.28 1.95 -18.69
CA PHE A 214 1.32 2.94 -18.17
C PHE A 214 1.89 3.62 -16.92
N ALA A 215 3.05 4.24 -17.05
CA ALA A 215 3.90 4.65 -15.93
C ALA A 215 3.24 5.64 -14.98
N GLY A 216 2.31 6.50 -15.45
CA GLY A 216 1.65 7.49 -14.62
C GLY A 216 2.65 8.36 -13.85
N SER A 217 2.65 8.26 -12.53
CA SER A 217 3.63 8.89 -11.65
C SER A 217 4.92 8.09 -11.46
N SER A 218 5.14 7.05 -12.25
CA SER A 218 6.28 6.13 -12.25
C SER A 218 6.58 5.47 -10.91
N THR A 219 5.55 5.10 -10.15
CA THR A 219 5.76 4.38 -8.88
C THR A 219 6.55 3.08 -9.08
N THR A 220 6.30 2.38 -10.19
CA THR A 220 7.07 1.19 -10.60
C THR A 220 8.56 1.50 -10.75
N GLY A 221 8.90 2.61 -11.42
CA GLY A 221 10.27 3.03 -11.62
C GLY A 221 10.98 3.45 -10.33
N ILE A 222 10.27 4.17 -9.46
CA ILE A 222 10.81 4.56 -8.15
C ILE A 222 11.09 3.32 -7.30
N ALA A 223 10.16 2.38 -7.22
CA ALA A 223 10.36 1.12 -6.48
C ALA A 223 11.50 0.28 -7.09
N ALA A 224 11.58 0.21 -8.42
CA ALA A 224 12.66 -0.48 -9.13
C ALA A 224 14.04 0.08 -8.75
N ASN A 225 14.22 1.40 -8.84
CA ASN A 225 15.48 2.04 -8.51
C ASN A 225 15.85 1.92 -7.02
N LEU A 226 14.88 2.03 -6.10
CA LEU A 226 15.10 1.80 -4.67
C LEU A 226 15.59 0.37 -4.38
N LEU A 227 15.27 -0.57 -5.25
CA LEU A 227 15.66 -1.98 -5.16
C LEU A 227 16.88 -2.34 -6.03
N GLY A 228 17.53 -1.38 -6.69
CA GLY A 228 18.68 -1.64 -7.57
C GLY A 228 18.30 -2.27 -8.92
N ARG A 229 17.05 -2.10 -9.39
CA ARG A 229 16.55 -2.52 -10.70
C ARG A 229 16.50 -1.34 -11.64
N LYS A 230 16.55 -1.62 -12.96
CA LYS A 230 16.39 -0.64 -14.02
C LYS A 230 14.92 -0.53 -14.41
N PHE A 231 14.53 0.63 -14.89
CA PHE A 231 13.17 0.94 -15.28
C PHE A 231 13.07 1.51 -16.69
N ILE A 232 12.05 1.08 -17.42
CA ILE A 232 11.60 1.67 -18.68
C ILE A 232 10.10 1.93 -18.54
N GLY A 233 9.65 3.17 -18.78
CA GLY A 233 8.25 3.56 -18.70
C GLY A 233 7.76 4.35 -19.91
N CYS A 234 6.45 4.27 -20.16
CA CYS A 234 5.75 5.10 -21.14
C CYS A 234 4.65 5.90 -20.43
N GLU A 235 4.57 7.20 -20.72
CA GLU A 235 3.53 8.11 -20.20
C GLU A 235 3.21 9.16 -21.28
N MET A 236 1.92 9.46 -21.43
CA MET A 236 1.47 10.41 -22.46
C MET A 236 1.17 11.80 -21.90
N ASN A 237 0.91 11.92 -20.61
CA ASN A 237 0.50 13.16 -19.97
C ASN A 237 1.71 13.94 -19.45
N ASP A 238 1.83 15.21 -19.86
CA ASP A 238 2.97 16.07 -19.50
C ASP A 238 3.08 16.32 -17.99
N ASP A 239 1.97 16.47 -17.29
CA ASP A 239 1.98 16.70 -15.83
C ASP A 239 2.50 15.45 -15.09
N TYR A 240 2.14 14.26 -15.58
CA TYR A 240 2.60 13.00 -14.99
C TYR A 240 4.05 12.69 -15.36
N LEU A 241 4.51 13.08 -16.54
CA LEU A 241 5.94 13.04 -16.91
C LEU A 241 6.76 13.92 -15.97
N ALA A 242 6.34 15.18 -15.76
CA ALA A 242 7.01 16.10 -14.84
C ALA A 242 7.01 15.56 -13.39
N LEU A 243 5.88 15.02 -12.94
CA LEU A 243 5.76 14.37 -11.64
C LEU A 243 6.74 13.19 -11.49
N SER A 244 6.83 12.33 -12.49
CA SER A 244 7.72 11.17 -12.54
C SER A 244 9.18 11.58 -12.42
N ILE A 245 9.59 12.59 -13.17
CA ILE A 245 10.97 13.13 -13.14
C ILE A 245 11.29 13.72 -11.76
N ASN A 246 10.36 14.49 -11.17
CA ASN A 246 10.55 15.07 -9.86
C ASN A 246 10.67 13.99 -8.77
N ARG A 247 9.88 12.94 -8.83
CA ARG A 247 9.98 11.78 -7.93
C ARG A 247 11.33 11.05 -8.11
N ARG A 248 11.77 10.84 -9.36
CA ARG A 248 13.08 10.19 -9.63
C ARG A 248 14.23 11.02 -9.09
N LYS A 249 14.22 12.35 -9.27
CA LYS A 249 15.24 13.26 -8.74
C LYS A 249 15.33 13.24 -7.21
N GLN A 250 14.26 12.89 -6.49
CA GLN A 250 14.34 12.71 -5.03
C GLN A 250 15.31 11.60 -4.63
N LEU A 251 15.50 10.60 -5.49
CA LEU A 251 16.43 9.49 -5.23
C LEU A 251 17.91 9.90 -5.36
N ASP A 252 18.20 11.04 -5.99
CA ASP A 252 19.56 11.56 -6.11
C ASP A 252 20.06 12.17 -4.80
N ASN A 253 19.15 12.46 -3.86
CA ASN A 253 19.49 12.87 -2.51
C ASN A 253 19.60 11.62 -1.60
N PRO A 254 20.78 11.34 -0.98
CA PRO A 254 20.99 10.13 -0.18
C PRO A 254 20.04 10.00 1.03
N ILE A 255 19.66 11.11 1.66
CA ILE A 255 18.73 11.11 2.80
C ILE A 255 17.33 10.76 2.33
N SER A 256 16.87 11.38 1.24
CA SER A 256 15.56 11.04 0.64
C SER A 256 15.53 9.59 0.19
N TYR A 257 16.58 9.11 -0.49
CA TYR A 257 16.71 7.73 -0.92
C TYR A 257 16.55 6.75 0.26
N SER A 258 17.36 6.95 1.32
CA SER A 258 17.34 6.08 2.51
C SER A 258 15.98 6.09 3.21
N ASN A 259 15.36 7.26 3.35
CA ASN A 259 14.04 7.39 3.96
C ASN A 259 12.94 6.72 3.12
N MET A 260 12.96 6.91 1.80
CA MET A 260 11.98 6.29 0.92
C MET A 260 12.14 4.77 0.88
N LYS A 261 13.38 4.26 0.81
CA LYS A 261 13.69 2.83 0.83
C LYS A 261 13.17 2.20 2.11
N ARG A 262 13.53 2.76 3.26
CA ARG A 262 13.05 2.29 4.56
C ARG A 262 11.53 2.27 4.64
N ARG A 263 10.84 3.37 4.29
CA ARG A 263 9.37 3.46 4.31
C ARG A 263 8.69 2.49 3.35
N MET A 264 9.33 2.14 2.25
CA MET A 264 8.84 1.12 1.32
C MET A 264 9.01 -0.30 1.90
N GLU A 265 10.12 -0.58 2.58
CA GLU A 265 10.46 -1.87 3.15
C GLU A 265 9.72 -2.15 4.47
N GLU A 266 9.62 -1.14 5.34
CA GLU A 266 8.87 -1.22 6.58
C GLU A 266 7.38 -1.06 6.29
N ASP A 267 6.55 -2.03 6.70
CA ASP A 267 5.11 -1.86 6.65
C ASP A 267 4.67 -0.96 7.80
N PRO A 268 4.27 0.28 7.56
CA PRO A 268 3.77 1.13 8.63
C PRO A 268 2.52 0.54 9.29
N GLU A 269 1.82 -0.38 8.60
CA GLU A 269 0.70 -1.13 9.16
C GLU A 269 1.14 -2.41 9.89
N ASP A 270 2.36 -2.92 9.66
CA ASP A 270 2.88 -4.09 10.38
C ASP A 270 3.25 -3.77 11.84
N VAL A 271 3.43 -2.50 12.15
CA VAL A 271 3.66 -2.05 13.51
C VAL A 271 2.65 -0.98 13.86
N THR A 272 1.66 -1.35 14.64
CA THR A 272 0.66 -0.41 15.12
C THR A 272 0.82 -0.14 16.62
N VAL A 273 0.30 1.00 17.03
CA VAL A 273 0.36 1.53 18.39
C VAL A 273 -1.05 1.71 18.93
N LEU A 274 -1.32 1.21 20.10
CA LEU A 274 -2.51 1.57 20.86
C LEU A 274 -2.30 2.96 21.50
N VAL A 275 -3.01 3.96 21.02
CA VAL A 275 -3.02 5.28 21.63
C VAL A 275 -4.10 5.29 22.73
N ASN A 276 -3.69 5.37 23.98
CA ASN A 276 -4.59 5.35 25.12
C ASN A 276 -4.48 6.65 25.95
N HIS A 277 -5.60 7.35 26.05
CA HIS A 277 -5.74 8.52 26.93
C HIS A 277 -6.12 8.05 28.34
N ALA A 278 -5.34 8.46 29.33
CA ALA A 278 -5.61 8.19 30.74
C ALA A 278 -5.39 9.45 31.57
N ARG A 279 -6.18 9.62 32.64
CA ARG A 279 -5.91 10.65 33.66
C ARG A 279 -4.53 10.40 34.27
N LEU A 280 -3.93 11.44 34.81
CA LEU A 280 -2.53 11.42 35.27
C LEU A 280 -2.26 10.29 36.30
N ASP A 281 -3.15 10.10 37.27
CA ASP A 281 -3.09 9.05 38.29
C ASP A 281 -3.16 7.65 37.71
N LEU A 282 -4.09 7.45 36.75
CA LEU A 282 -4.28 6.19 36.08
C LEU A 282 -3.11 5.88 35.13
N LYS A 283 -2.62 6.89 34.41
CA LYS A 283 -1.44 6.76 33.53
C LYS A 283 -0.21 6.33 34.33
N ALA A 284 0.06 7.02 35.45
CA ALA A 284 1.16 6.65 36.36
C ALA A 284 1.02 5.22 36.89
N GLN A 285 -0.20 4.79 37.20
CA GLN A 285 -0.46 3.43 37.63
C GLN A 285 -0.22 2.41 36.50
N MET A 286 -0.69 2.68 35.27
CA MET A 286 -0.45 1.83 34.10
C MET A 286 1.05 1.68 33.84
N ILE A 287 1.81 2.77 33.87
CA ILE A 287 3.27 2.75 33.70
C ILE A 287 3.93 1.91 34.78
N ARG A 288 3.59 2.13 36.03
CA ARG A 288 4.15 1.39 37.17
C ARG A 288 3.89 -0.11 37.10
N THR A 289 2.70 -0.52 36.65
CA THR A 289 2.28 -1.93 36.61
C THR A 289 2.60 -2.64 35.29
N GLY A 290 2.88 -1.92 34.22
CA GLY A 290 3.02 -2.48 32.87
C GLY A 290 1.69 -2.99 32.29
N ILE A 291 0.56 -2.46 32.77
CA ILE A 291 -0.79 -2.89 32.40
C ILE A 291 -1.56 -1.69 31.81
N CYS A 292 -1.91 -1.78 30.54
CA CYS A 292 -2.85 -0.87 29.89
C CYS A 292 -4.17 -1.59 29.65
N TYR A 293 -5.29 -0.91 29.82
CA TYR A 293 -6.60 -1.50 29.55
C TYR A 293 -7.55 -0.55 28.82
N THR A 294 -8.50 -1.12 28.08
CA THR A 294 -9.60 -0.41 27.45
C THR A 294 -10.88 -1.23 27.54
N ARG A 295 -12.03 -0.58 27.49
CA ARG A 295 -13.34 -1.25 27.57
C ARG A 295 -13.61 -2.08 26.32
N ILE A 296 -14.35 -3.19 26.48
CA ILE A 296 -14.86 -4.04 25.40
C ILE A 296 -16.38 -3.92 25.38
N GLY A 297 -16.97 -3.96 24.16
CA GLY A 297 -18.42 -4.10 23.98
C GLY A 297 -19.22 -2.81 23.94
N ASP A 298 -18.56 -1.66 23.91
CA ASP A 298 -19.23 -0.39 23.64
C ASP A 298 -19.15 -0.06 22.14
N SER A 299 -20.30 0.18 21.50
CA SER A 299 -20.42 0.47 20.07
C SER A 299 -19.58 1.67 19.59
N LYS A 300 -19.03 2.45 20.50
CA LYS A 300 -18.24 3.66 20.24
C LYS A 300 -16.74 3.54 20.61
N GLY A 301 -16.15 2.38 20.60
CA GLY A 301 -14.72 2.27 20.90
C GLY A 301 -14.22 0.89 21.27
N SER A 302 -14.93 -0.15 20.91
CA SER A 302 -14.45 -1.51 21.11
C SER A 302 -13.21 -1.75 20.27
N ILE A 303 -12.10 -2.13 20.92
CA ILE A 303 -10.87 -2.48 20.22
C ILE A 303 -11.05 -3.67 19.28
N LEU A 304 -12.02 -4.53 19.54
CA LEU A 304 -12.31 -5.72 18.71
C LEU A 304 -12.87 -5.36 17.33
N VAL A 305 -13.41 -4.15 17.15
CA VAL A 305 -13.90 -3.64 15.86
C VAL A 305 -12.88 -2.74 15.19
N THR A 306 -11.76 -2.45 15.85
CA THR A 306 -10.74 -1.55 15.31
C THR A 306 -9.74 -2.37 14.50
N TYR A 307 -9.57 -1.99 13.24
CA TYR A 307 -8.60 -2.58 12.34
C TYR A 307 -7.16 -2.40 12.84
N GLY A 308 -6.33 -3.42 12.71
CA GLY A 308 -4.89 -3.38 12.98
C GLY A 308 -4.47 -3.80 14.39
N TYR A 309 -5.40 -4.26 15.24
CA TYR A 309 -5.05 -4.71 16.59
C TYR A 309 -4.08 -5.92 16.58
N GLU A 310 -4.19 -6.79 15.59
CA GLU A 310 -3.34 -7.96 15.39
C GLU A 310 -1.86 -7.62 15.12
N ARG A 311 -1.60 -6.37 14.73
CA ARG A 311 -0.26 -5.85 14.40
C ARG A 311 0.30 -4.94 15.47
N MET A 312 -0.44 -4.75 16.52
CA MET A 312 -0.09 -3.85 17.61
C MET A 312 1.15 -4.37 18.35
N GLN A 313 2.18 -3.53 18.40
CA GLN A 313 3.44 -3.84 19.09
C GLN A 313 3.76 -2.84 20.19
N TYR A 314 3.10 -1.69 20.21
CA TYR A 314 3.36 -0.62 21.18
C TYR A 314 2.07 -0.08 21.77
N VAL A 315 2.21 0.53 22.93
CA VAL A 315 1.17 1.34 23.57
C VAL A 315 1.73 2.73 23.85
N LEU A 316 0.98 3.76 23.45
CA LEU A 316 1.22 5.15 23.78
C LEU A 316 0.25 5.58 24.86
N LEU A 317 0.77 5.94 26.03
CA LEU A 317 -0.02 6.43 27.16
C LEU A 317 0.15 7.94 27.25
N HIS A 318 -0.95 8.69 27.27
CA HIS A 318 -0.92 10.15 27.38
C HIS A 318 -2.08 10.69 28.23
N THR A 319 -1.90 11.88 28.77
CA THR A 319 -2.96 12.63 29.48
C THR A 319 -3.39 13.84 28.67
N ASN A 320 -2.43 14.67 28.27
CA ASN A 320 -2.60 15.81 27.34
C ASN A 320 -1.36 15.85 26.49
N GLY A 321 -1.48 16.09 25.21
CA GLY A 321 -0.49 15.92 24.15
C GLY A 321 1.02 16.12 24.43
N ALA A 322 1.40 16.74 25.54
CA ALA A 322 2.82 17.02 25.85
C ALA A 322 3.51 15.92 26.69
N ASP A 323 2.76 14.98 27.26
CA ASP A 323 3.27 13.95 28.18
C ASP A 323 2.98 12.51 27.70
N ALA A 324 3.31 12.23 26.48
CA ALA A 324 3.11 10.93 25.87
C ALA A 324 4.30 10.00 26.16
N HIS A 325 4.01 8.78 26.57
CA HIS A 325 4.98 7.73 26.89
C HIS A 325 4.72 6.50 26.02
N LEU A 326 5.72 6.04 25.28
CA LEU A 326 5.65 4.91 24.37
C LEU A 326 6.37 3.69 24.93
N PHE A 327 5.66 2.58 25.01
CA PHE A 327 6.19 1.30 25.50
C PHE A 327 5.90 0.16 24.54
N ARG A 328 6.77 -0.84 24.51
CA ARG A 328 6.59 -2.04 23.71
C ARG A 328 5.69 -3.05 24.43
N LEU A 329 4.73 -3.63 23.71
CA LEU A 329 3.92 -4.73 24.22
C LEU A 329 4.76 -5.99 24.41
N ARG A 330 4.48 -6.77 25.44
CA ARG A 330 5.15 -8.06 25.70
C ARG A 330 4.83 -9.10 24.63
N SER A 331 3.66 -8.98 23.98
CA SER A 331 3.23 -9.88 22.91
C SER A 331 2.54 -9.09 21.79
N LYS A 332 2.99 -9.28 20.55
CA LYS A 332 2.43 -8.63 19.37
C LYS A 332 0.97 -9.06 19.18
N GLY A 333 0.10 -8.09 18.97
CA GLY A 333 -1.31 -8.31 18.65
C GLY A 333 -2.14 -9.05 19.71
N CYS A 334 -1.54 -9.40 20.84
CA CYS A 334 -2.20 -10.14 21.91
C CYS A 334 -2.72 -9.23 23.01
N PHE A 335 -3.94 -9.49 23.44
CA PHE A 335 -4.50 -8.94 24.65
C PHE A 335 -5.24 -10.03 25.43
N GLN A 336 -5.36 -9.83 26.73
CA GLN A 336 -6.17 -10.66 27.60
C GLN A 336 -7.52 -9.99 27.83
N ILE A 337 -8.55 -10.76 28.13
CA ILE A 337 -9.85 -10.22 28.54
C ILE A 337 -9.98 -10.43 30.04
N TRP A 338 -10.09 -9.33 30.77
CA TRP A 338 -10.31 -9.37 32.22
C TRP A 338 -11.68 -8.82 32.59
N THR A 339 -12.23 -9.35 33.70
CA THR A 339 -13.43 -8.77 34.32
C THR A 339 -13.05 -7.54 35.15
N LYS A 340 -14.05 -6.78 35.51
CA LYS A 340 -13.89 -5.62 36.42
C LYS A 340 -13.24 -6.02 37.75
N GLU A 341 -13.67 -7.14 38.30
CA GLU A 341 -13.17 -7.68 39.60
C GLU A 341 -11.68 -8.02 39.51
N THR A 342 -11.25 -8.56 38.34
CA THR A 342 -9.83 -8.86 38.10
C THR A 342 -9.00 -7.58 38.07
N LEU A 343 -9.44 -6.54 37.40
CA LEU A 343 -8.73 -5.25 37.37
C LEU A 343 -8.65 -4.62 38.77
N ILE A 344 -9.71 -4.73 39.57
CA ILE A 344 -9.72 -4.24 40.96
C ILE A 344 -8.66 -4.97 41.80
N LYS A 345 -8.48 -6.28 41.64
CA LYS A 345 -7.43 -7.04 42.35
C LYS A 345 -6.01 -6.55 42.00
N TYR A 346 -5.81 -6.00 40.83
CA TYR A 346 -4.55 -5.35 40.42
C TYR A 346 -4.46 -3.87 40.80
N GLY A 347 -5.41 -3.41 41.64
CA GLY A 347 -5.42 -2.07 42.21
C GLY A 347 -6.03 -0.99 41.34
N PHE A 348 -6.60 -1.33 40.18
CA PHE A 348 -7.27 -0.37 39.31
C PHE A 348 -8.69 -0.08 39.76
N ASN A 349 -9.19 1.11 39.44
CA ASN A 349 -10.59 1.49 39.66
C ASN A 349 -11.28 1.77 38.30
N PRO A 350 -11.63 0.71 37.55
CA PRO A 350 -12.18 0.88 36.22
C PRO A 350 -13.64 1.36 36.24
N GLN A 351 -14.01 2.14 35.21
CA GLN A 351 -15.41 2.55 34.99
C GLN A 351 -16.31 1.34 34.69
N SER A 352 -17.63 1.54 34.65
CA SER A 352 -18.61 0.48 34.47
C SER A 352 -18.51 -0.18 33.06
N SER A 353 -17.87 -1.30 32.99
CA SER A 353 -17.93 -2.27 31.86
C SER A 353 -17.75 -3.66 32.47
N PRO A 354 -18.39 -4.70 31.96
CA PRO A 354 -18.18 -6.05 32.47
C PRO A 354 -16.82 -6.62 32.10
N TYR A 355 -16.27 -6.23 30.94
CA TYR A 355 -15.03 -6.76 30.38
C TYR A 355 -14.11 -5.66 29.85
N TYR A 356 -12.81 -5.95 29.93
CA TYR A 356 -11.72 -5.06 29.47
C TYR A 356 -10.70 -5.84 28.67
N ALA A 357 -10.22 -5.25 27.58
CA ALA A 357 -9.04 -5.72 26.87
C ALA A 357 -7.80 -5.19 27.61
N ILE A 358 -6.89 -6.10 27.94
CA ILE A 358 -5.68 -5.84 28.70
C ILE A 358 -4.47 -6.01 27.82
N PHE A 359 -3.61 -5.00 27.80
CA PHE A 359 -2.35 -4.98 27.08
C PHE A 359 -1.21 -4.92 28.07
N LEU A 360 -0.41 -5.99 28.11
CA LEU A 360 0.79 -6.04 28.95
C LEU A 360 1.97 -5.48 28.17
N PHE A 361 2.68 -4.53 28.75
CA PHE A 361 3.83 -3.89 28.11
C PHE A 361 5.08 -3.95 29.02
N ASP A 362 6.25 -3.78 28.39
CA ASP A 362 7.51 -3.66 29.11
C ASP A 362 7.69 -2.22 29.53
N ASN A 363 7.58 -1.98 30.83
CA ASN A 363 7.73 -0.67 31.44
C ASN A 363 9.16 -0.32 31.86
N SER A 364 10.13 -1.19 31.58
CA SER A 364 11.55 -0.96 31.86
C SER A 364 12.24 -0.08 30.80
N VAL A 365 11.69 -0.03 29.57
CA VAL A 365 12.22 0.73 28.44
C VAL A 365 11.13 1.62 27.86
N GLU A 366 11.38 2.92 27.87
CA GLU A 366 10.54 3.91 27.20
C GLU A 366 11.17 4.27 25.86
N TYR A 367 10.34 4.33 24.79
CA TYR A 367 10.76 4.67 23.46
C TYR A 367 10.51 6.15 23.15
N PRO A 368 11.37 6.80 22.35
CA PRO A 368 11.17 8.21 21.99
C PRO A 368 9.89 8.42 21.20
N VAL A 369 9.17 9.47 21.52
CA VAL A 369 7.97 9.93 20.84
C VAL A 369 8.31 11.16 20.00
N SER A 370 7.80 11.17 18.75
CA SER A 370 8.03 12.27 17.82
C SER A 370 7.48 13.62 18.33
N ARG A 371 8.19 14.70 17.97
CA ARG A 371 7.69 16.07 18.11
C ARG A 371 6.86 16.53 16.90
N ASN A 372 6.35 15.61 16.07
CA ASN A 372 5.56 15.92 14.90
C ASN A 372 4.31 16.74 15.27
N PRO A 373 4.02 17.87 14.61
CA PRO A 373 2.82 18.70 14.88
C PRO A 373 1.49 17.92 14.76
N ASN A 374 1.47 16.89 13.92
CA ASN A 374 0.30 16.01 13.78
C ASN A 374 0.08 15.11 15.00
N LEU A 375 1.11 14.86 15.80
CA LEU A 375 1.00 14.06 17.03
C LEU A 375 0.00 14.67 17.99
N ASN A 376 -0.03 15.99 18.15
CA ASN A 376 -0.99 16.68 19.01
C ASN A 376 -2.45 16.43 18.57
N HIS A 377 -2.72 16.30 17.27
CA HIS A 377 -4.05 15.97 16.76
C HIS A 377 -4.41 14.50 17.03
N ILE A 378 -3.46 13.60 16.91
CA ILE A 378 -3.61 12.17 17.22
C ILE A 378 -3.81 11.95 18.72
N ILE A 379 -3.03 12.64 19.54
CA ILE A 379 -3.00 12.51 21.00
C ILE A 379 -4.21 13.16 21.67
N ASN A 380 -4.76 14.25 21.14
CA ASN A 380 -5.94 14.94 21.69
C ASN A 380 -7.26 14.17 21.54
N SER A 381 -7.22 12.93 21.08
CA SER A 381 -8.37 12.05 21.02
C SER A 381 -8.61 11.34 22.36
N TYR A 382 -9.74 11.61 23.02
CA TYR A 382 -10.17 10.99 24.28
C TYR A 382 -10.54 9.49 24.19
N ARG A 383 -10.25 8.82 23.09
CA ARG A 383 -10.58 7.39 22.87
C ARG A 383 -9.33 6.62 22.50
N ALA A 384 -9.22 5.38 23.04
CA ALA A 384 -8.21 4.45 22.58
C ALA A 384 -8.32 4.21 21.06
N ARG A 385 -7.22 4.40 20.32
CA ARG A 385 -7.15 4.23 18.87
C ARG A 385 -5.90 3.47 18.50
N ILE A 386 -5.99 2.68 17.44
CA ILE A 386 -4.82 2.02 16.85
C ILE A 386 -4.31 2.92 15.71
N ARG A 387 -3.01 3.18 15.73
CA ARG A 387 -2.31 4.03 14.75
C ARG A 387 -1.04 3.35 14.26
N PRO A 388 -0.61 3.59 13.02
CA PRO A 388 0.72 3.19 12.58
C PRO A 388 1.81 3.82 13.47
N LEU A 389 2.86 3.06 13.77
CA LEU A 389 3.98 3.56 14.59
C LEU A 389 4.66 4.78 13.94
N ILE A 390 4.73 4.81 12.63
CA ILE A 390 5.32 5.91 11.85
C ILE A 390 4.61 7.27 12.06
N ASP A 391 3.35 7.26 12.49
CA ASP A 391 2.63 8.48 12.82
C ASP A 391 3.03 9.04 14.19
N ILE A 392 3.74 8.25 15.01
CA ILE A 392 4.00 8.51 16.43
C ILE A 392 5.48 8.71 16.72
N CYS A 393 6.36 8.03 15.99
CA CYS A 393 7.80 8.16 16.14
C CYS A 393 8.42 8.95 15.00
N ASP A 394 9.30 9.92 15.34
CA ASP A 394 10.29 10.40 14.39
C ASP A 394 11.33 9.30 14.21
N ASN A 395 11.59 8.99 12.99
CA ASN A 395 12.64 8.06 12.64
C ASN A 395 13.97 8.76 12.53
#